data_96cb23075f65112def903935364a125b
#
_entry.id   96cb23075f65112def903935364a125b
#
_cell.length_a   1.000
_cell.length_b   1.000
_cell.length_c   1.000
_cell.angle_alpha   90.00
_cell.angle_beta   90.00
_cell.angle_gamma   90.00
#
_symmetry.space_group_name_H-M   'P 1'
#
loop_
_entity.id
_entity.type
_entity.pdbx_description
1 polymer ?
#
loop_
_entity_poly.entity_id
_entity_poly.type
_entity_poly.pdbx_seq_one_letter_code
_entity_poly.pdbx_strand_id
1 'polypeptide(L)'
;MKGFAMLEIGKTGWIEKDRPKCGPLDAIIKPLALSPCTSDIHTVWEGALGNRHNMILGHEGCGIVEEVGELVKDFKVGDRIMVAAITPDWSSLEAQGGYPMHSNGMLAGWKFSNFKDGVFGEYFHVNDADANLAHLPDSITPEEACMLSDMVPTGFHGVELADISFGDTVLVNGIGPVGLMGVAGASLKGA
;
A
#
# COMPACT_ATOMS: atom_id res chain seq x y z
N MET A 1 -16.91 5.84 11.19
CA MET A 1 -16.52 6.12 9.80
C MET A 1 -17.10 5.09 8.86
N LYS A 2 -17.39 5.49 7.63
CA LYS A 2 -17.80 4.56 6.57
C LYS A 2 -16.58 3.98 5.86
N GLY A 3 -16.68 2.71 5.45
CA GLY A 3 -15.66 2.04 4.64
C GLY A 3 -16.28 0.99 3.72
N PHE A 4 -15.61 0.75 2.58
CA PHE A 4 -16.00 -0.31 1.65
C PHE A 4 -15.24 -1.59 2.01
N ALA A 5 -15.96 -2.65 2.29
CA ALA A 5 -15.40 -3.83 2.94
C ALA A 5 -15.76 -5.14 2.24
N MET A 6 -14.93 -6.14 2.43
CA MET A 6 -15.29 -7.53 2.29
C MET A 6 -16.17 -7.93 3.47
N LEU A 7 -17.40 -8.35 3.19
CA LEU A 7 -18.34 -8.84 4.22
C LEU A 7 -18.12 -10.33 4.48
N GLU A 8 -17.89 -11.05 3.42
CA GLU A 8 -17.54 -12.49 3.35
C GLU A 8 -17.02 -12.80 1.94
N ILE A 9 -16.52 -13.99 1.69
CA ILE A 9 -16.10 -14.41 0.33
C ILE A 9 -17.26 -14.23 -0.64
N GLY A 10 -16.98 -13.56 -1.76
CA GLY A 10 -17.93 -13.24 -2.81
C GLY A 10 -18.87 -12.07 -2.52
N LYS A 11 -18.67 -11.35 -1.41
CA LYS A 11 -19.59 -10.27 -1.03
C LYS A 11 -18.86 -9.05 -0.48
N THR A 12 -19.19 -7.90 -1.03
CA THR A 12 -18.71 -6.59 -0.57
C THR A 12 -19.86 -5.66 -0.20
N GLY A 13 -19.57 -4.62 0.54
CA GLY A 13 -20.54 -3.59 0.87
C GLY A 13 -19.96 -2.48 1.74
N TRP A 14 -20.73 -1.42 1.89
CA TRP A 14 -20.42 -0.34 2.81
C TRP A 14 -20.77 -0.75 4.24
N ILE A 15 -19.85 -0.47 5.14
CA ILE A 15 -20.03 -0.69 6.58
C ILE A 15 -19.68 0.55 7.36
N GLU A 16 -20.17 0.61 8.59
CA GLU A 16 -19.76 1.61 9.58
C GLU A 16 -18.87 0.93 10.63
N LYS A 17 -17.74 1.58 10.94
CA LYS A 17 -16.78 1.17 11.97
C LYS A 17 -16.34 2.38 12.78
N ASP A 18 -15.76 2.12 13.93
CA ASP A 18 -15.09 3.16 14.70
C ASP A 18 -13.91 3.71 13.89
N ARG A 19 -13.59 4.99 14.07
CA ARG A 19 -12.37 5.58 13.53
C ARG A 19 -11.16 4.86 14.14
N PRO A 20 -10.12 4.54 13.34
CA PRO A 20 -8.92 3.92 13.86
C PRO A 20 -8.24 4.81 14.90
N LYS A 21 -7.61 4.19 15.88
CA LYS A 21 -6.84 4.89 16.93
C LYS A 21 -5.41 5.09 16.45
N CYS A 22 -4.86 6.26 16.73
CA CYS A 22 -3.47 6.58 16.46
C CYS A 22 -2.57 6.07 17.61
N GLY A 23 -1.62 5.22 17.29
CA GLY A 23 -0.56 4.82 18.23
C GLY A 23 0.59 5.82 18.26
N PRO A 24 1.56 5.66 19.19
CA PRO A 24 2.65 6.64 19.36
C PRO A 24 3.54 6.86 18.12
N LEU A 25 3.71 5.85 17.27
CA LEU A 25 4.53 5.88 16.05
C LEU A 25 3.69 5.96 14.77
N ASP A 26 2.37 6.03 14.90
CA ASP A 26 1.44 5.83 13.80
C ASP A 26 0.89 7.17 13.27
N ALA A 27 0.17 7.09 12.16
CA ALA A 27 -0.61 8.20 11.63
C ALA A 27 -2.01 7.75 11.22
N ILE A 28 -2.97 8.67 11.31
CA ILE A 28 -4.30 8.54 10.72
C ILE A 28 -4.36 9.47 9.51
N ILE A 29 -4.77 8.91 8.40
CA ILE A 29 -4.79 9.59 7.12
C ILE A 29 -6.24 9.76 6.65
N LYS A 30 -6.56 10.96 6.18
CA LYS A 30 -7.76 11.25 5.42
C LYS A 30 -7.45 11.10 3.93
N PRO A 31 -8.06 10.16 3.20
CA PRO A 31 -7.71 9.90 1.81
C PRO A 31 -8.04 11.09 0.89
N LEU A 32 -7.18 11.33 -0.08
CA LEU A 32 -7.42 12.22 -1.23
C LEU A 32 -7.78 11.42 -2.48
N ALA A 33 -7.04 10.33 -2.73
CA ALA A 33 -7.32 9.40 -3.81
C ALA A 33 -6.92 7.97 -3.39
N LEU A 34 -7.63 6.99 -3.92
CA LEU A 34 -7.50 5.57 -3.62
C LEU A 34 -7.63 4.79 -4.92
N SER A 35 -6.85 3.73 -5.08
CA SER A 35 -6.91 2.87 -6.26
C SER A 35 -7.27 1.44 -5.88
N PRO A 36 -8.27 0.82 -6.55
CA PRO A 36 -8.53 -0.60 -6.40
C PRO A 36 -7.52 -1.42 -7.20
N CYS A 37 -6.98 -2.46 -6.59
CA CYS A 37 -6.08 -3.41 -7.19
C CYS A 37 -6.78 -4.74 -7.53
N THR A 38 -6.23 -5.49 -8.48
CA THR A 38 -6.71 -6.85 -8.79
C THR A 38 -6.63 -7.77 -7.57
N SER A 39 -5.67 -7.54 -6.67
CA SER A 39 -5.56 -8.30 -5.42
C SER A 39 -6.74 -8.10 -4.47
N ASP A 40 -7.43 -6.95 -4.50
CA ASP A 40 -8.69 -6.76 -3.77
C ASP A 40 -9.78 -7.69 -4.33
N ILE A 41 -9.80 -7.89 -5.66
CA ILE A 41 -10.73 -8.82 -6.33
C ILE A 41 -10.42 -10.26 -5.91
N HIS A 42 -9.15 -10.68 -5.98
CA HIS A 42 -8.74 -12.01 -5.52
C HIS A 42 -9.03 -12.25 -4.03
N THR A 43 -8.85 -11.21 -3.20
CA THR A 43 -9.19 -11.28 -1.78
C THR A 43 -10.67 -11.56 -1.57
N VAL A 44 -11.55 -10.84 -2.28
CA VAL A 44 -13.01 -10.98 -2.13
C VAL A 44 -13.54 -12.24 -2.78
N TRP A 45 -13.21 -12.48 -4.06
CA TRP A 45 -13.91 -13.50 -4.85
C TRP A 45 -13.26 -14.89 -4.75
N GLU A 46 -11.95 -14.94 -4.53
CA GLU A 46 -11.20 -16.18 -4.44
C GLU A 46 -10.79 -16.53 -3.01
N GLY A 47 -10.98 -15.61 -2.06
CA GLY A 47 -10.58 -15.80 -0.68
C GLY A 47 -9.06 -15.90 -0.51
N ALA A 48 -8.28 -15.17 -1.34
CA ALA A 48 -6.81 -15.26 -1.35
C ALA A 48 -6.15 -15.00 0.01
N LEU A 49 -6.76 -14.14 0.85
CA LEU A 49 -6.34 -13.91 2.23
C LEU A 49 -7.16 -14.69 3.25
N GLY A 50 -7.95 -15.68 2.80
CA GLY A 50 -8.92 -16.39 3.62
C GLY A 50 -10.20 -15.59 3.84
N ASN A 51 -11.14 -16.18 4.56
CA ASN A 51 -12.43 -15.54 4.81
C ASN A 51 -12.27 -14.39 5.80
N ARG A 52 -12.44 -13.17 5.34
CA ARG A 52 -12.45 -11.95 6.16
C ARG A 52 -13.89 -11.47 6.32
N HIS A 53 -14.23 -11.00 7.51
CA HIS A 53 -15.56 -10.47 7.81
C HIS A 53 -15.46 -9.00 8.18
N ASN A 54 -16.22 -8.16 7.47
CA ASN A 54 -16.26 -6.73 7.71
C ASN A 54 -14.87 -6.08 7.71
N MET A 55 -13.97 -6.52 6.82
CA MET A 55 -12.63 -5.97 6.63
C MET A 55 -12.68 -4.92 5.54
N ILE A 56 -12.36 -3.66 5.87
CA ILE A 56 -12.23 -2.60 4.87
C ILE A 56 -11.09 -2.97 3.91
N LEU A 57 -11.35 -2.83 2.62
CA LEU A 57 -10.45 -3.21 1.53
C LEU A 57 -9.48 -2.08 1.17
N GLY A 58 -8.60 -2.38 0.20
CA GLY A 58 -7.68 -1.43 -0.40
C GLY A 58 -6.35 -1.31 0.32
N HIS A 59 -5.29 -1.05 -0.46
CA HIS A 59 -3.92 -0.88 0.03
C HIS A 59 -3.14 0.18 -0.76
N GLU A 60 -3.78 0.82 -1.74
CA GLU A 60 -3.18 1.86 -2.56
C GLU A 60 -3.86 3.19 -2.32
N GLY A 61 -3.09 4.20 -1.91
CA GLY A 61 -3.69 5.49 -1.63
C GLY A 61 -2.70 6.58 -1.26
N CYS A 62 -3.23 7.79 -1.32
CA CYS A 62 -2.58 8.99 -0.81
C CYS A 62 -3.60 9.82 -0.02
N GLY A 63 -3.13 10.75 0.78
CA GLY A 63 -4.01 11.54 1.61
C GLY A 63 -3.34 12.67 2.35
N ILE A 64 -4.10 13.21 3.29
CA ILE A 64 -3.65 14.23 4.23
C ILE A 64 -3.52 13.59 5.61
N VAL A 65 -2.43 13.88 6.27
CA VAL A 65 -2.23 13.49 7.67
C VAL A 65 -3.25 14.22 8.55
N GLU A 66 -4.13 13.46 9.18
CA GLU A 66 -5.19 13.97 10.05
C GLU A 66 -4.77 13.92 11.53
N GLU A 67 -3.95 12.92 11.90
CA GLU A 67 -3.45 12.71 13.25
C GLU A 67 -2.10 11.99 13.18
N VAL A 68 -1.18 12.32 14.08
CA VAL A 68 0.11 11.64 14.24
C VAL A 68 0.35 11.28 15.69
N GLY A 69 1.04 10.19 15.90
CA GLY A 69 1.50 9.77 17.23
C GLY A 69 2.60 10.68 17.76
N GLU A 70 2.75 10.72 19.08
CA GLU A 70 3.69 11.61 19.79
C GLU A 70 5.17 11.36 19.50
N LEU A 71 5.51 10.18 18.94
CA LEU A 71 6.86 9.80 18.58
C LEU A 71 7.16 9.93 17.09
N VAL A 72 6.18 10.31 16.26
CA VAL A 72 6.38 10.61 14.83
C VAL A 72 7.17 11.90 14.70
N LYS A 73 8.19 11.92 13.83
CA LYS A 73 9.15 13.03 13.69
C LYS A 73 9.09 13.72 12.34
N ASP A 74 8.88 12.93 11.28
CA ASP A 74 9.03 13.41 9.90
C ASP A 74 7.71 13.91 9.30
N PHE A 75 6.58 13.67 9.98
CA PHE A 75 5.25 14.06 9.51
C PHE A 75 4.47 14.83 10.56
N LYS A 76 3.60 15.72 10.11
CA LYS A 76 2.67 16.51 10.94
C LYS A 76 1.29 16.57 10.30
N VAL A 77 0.29 16.93 11.10
CA VAL A 77 -1.07 17.18 10.63
C VAL A 77 -1.08 18.20 9.49
N GLY A 78 -1.79 17.88 8.43
CA GLY A 78 -1.89 18.68 7.21
C GLY A 78 -0.90 18.29 6.10
N ASP A 79 0.11 17.48 6.36
CA ASP A 79 1.04 17.04 5.32
C ASP A 79 0.33 16.17 4.27
N ARG A 80 0.68 16.38 3.01
CA ARG A 80 0.26 15.54 1.90
C ARG A 80 1.21 14.35 1.80
N ILE A 81 0.66 13.15 1.77
CA ILE A 81 1.42 11.91 1.78
C ILE A 81 0.91 10.88 0.77
N MET A 82 1.79 9.98 0.39
CA MET A 82 1.45 8.67 -0.13
C MET A 82 1.80 7.59 0.89
N VAL A 83 1.08 6.48 0.88
CA VAL A 83 1.36 5.32 1.73
C VAL A 83 1.90 4.17 0.88
N ALA A 84 2.88 3.44 1.40
CA ALA A 84 3.30 2.19 0.79
C ALA A 84 2.22 1.11 0.96
N ALA A 85 1.97 0.30 -0.06
CA ALA A 85 1.02 -0.82 0.04
C ALA A 85 1.46 -1.85 1.08
N ILE A 86 2.76 -2.04 1.23
CA ILE A 86 3.38 -2.86 2.25
C ILE A 86 3.86 -1.95 3.38
N THR A 87 3.29 -2.11 4.57
CA THR A 87 3.61 -1.31 5.76
C THR A 87 4.19 -2.21 6.86
N PRO A 88 5.47 -2.64 6.72
CA PRO A 88 6.09 -3.55 7.65
C PRO A 88 6.25 -2.92 9.05
N ASP A 89 6.51 -3.78 10.02
CA ASP A 89 7.12 -3.39 11.28
C ASP A 89 8.64 -3.33 11.05
N TRP A 90 9.18 -2.13 11.00
CA TRP A 90 10.60 -1.90 10.73
C TRP A 90 11.51 -2.28 11.89
N SER A 91 10.95 -2.58 13.08
CA SER A 91 11.70 -3.11 14.22
C SER A 91 11.91 -4.63 14.11
N SER A 92 11.23 -5.32 13.22
CA SER A 92 11.35 -6.77 13.03
C SER A 92 12.72 -7.16 12.44
N LEU A 93 13.20 -8.35 12.78
CA LEU A 93 14.48 -8.85 12.28
C LEU A 93 14.45 -9.06 10.77
N GLU A 94 13.32 -9.50 10.23
CA GLU A 94 13.12 -9.69 8.79
C GLU A 94 13.26 -8.37 8.03
N ALA A 95 12.62 -7.29 8.52
CA ALA A 95 12.71 -5.98 7.88
C ALA A 95 14.15 -5.43 7.95
N GLN A 96 14.82 -5.56 9.09
CA GLN A 96 16.22 -5.16 9.24
C GLN A 96 17.17 -6.00 8.39
N GLY A 97 16.81 -7.27 8.13
CA GLY A 97 17.55 -8.18 7.25
C GLY A 97 17.29 -7.97 5.75
N GLY A 98 16.48 -6.96 5.35
CA GLY A 98 16.17 -6.65 3.96
C GLY A 98 14.94 -7.37 3.39
N TYR A 99 14.14 -7.99 4.25
CA TYR A 99 12.91 -8.69 3.87
C TYR A 99 11.67 -8.07 4.51
N PRO A 100 11.40 -6.77 4.32
CA PRO A 100 10.32 -6.05 5.03
C PRO A 100 8.93 -6.64 4.76
N MET A 101 8.70 -7.21 3.58
CA MET A 101 7.43 -7.87 3.25
C MET A 101 7.10 -9.07 4.16
N HIS A 102 8.12 -9.64 4.81
CA HIS A 102 7.98 -10.79 5.71
C HIS A 102 8.05 -10.39 7.19
N SER A 103 7.93 -9.10 7.51
CA SER A 103 8.05 -8.63 8.88
C SER A 103 7.03 -9.34 9.80
N ASN A 104 7.54 -10.02 10.84
CA ASN A 104 6.75 -10.83 11.78
C ASN A 104 6.01 -12.03 11.15
N GLY A 105 6.48 -12.54 9.98
CA GLY A 105 5.93 -13.73 9.35
C GLY A 105 5.79 -13.62 7.84
N MET A 106 5.43 -14.72 7.20
CA MET A 106 5.29 -14.77 5.74
C MET A 106 4.23 -13.76 5.26
N LEU A 107 4.65 -12.80 4.44
CA LEU A 107 3.83 -11.70 3.89
C LEU A 107 3.12 -10.84 4.95
N ALA A 108 3.57 -10.87 6.21
CA ALA A 108 2.90 -10.13 7.29
C ALA A 108 3.22 -8.61 7.28
N GLY A 109 4.16 -8.17 6.46
CA GLY A 109 4.34 -6.75 6.11
C GLY A 109 3.17 -6.18 5.31
N TRP A 110 2.43 -7.00 4.57
CA TRP A 110 1.18 -6.60 3.94
C TRP A 110 0.05 -6.61 4.97
N LYS A 111 -0.15 -5.48 5.62
CA LYS A 111 -1.11 -5.34 6.73
C LYS A 111 -2.51 -4.92 6.28
N PHE A 112 -2.63 -4.05 5.27
CA PHE A 112 -3.91 -3.56 4.77
C PHE A 112 -4.79 -4.69 4.21
N SER A 113 -6.05 -4.69 4.60
CA SER A 113 -7.05 -5.71 4.23
C SER A 113 -6.69 -7.14 4.64
N ASN A 114 -5.58 -7.33 5.33
CA ASN A 114 -5.07 -8.62 5.81
C ASN A 114 -5.11 -8.72 7.34
N PHE A 115 -4.34 -7.89 8.03
CA PHE A 115 -4.27 -7.86 9.50
C PHE A 115 -4.98 -6.66 10.12
N LYS A 116 -5.22 -5.63 9.34
CA LYS A 116 -5.97 -4.44 9.72
C LYS A 116 -6.83 -3.97 8.55
N ASP A 117 -7.76 -3.04 8.82
CA ASP A 117 -8.55 -2.39 7.80
C ASP A 117 -7.66 -1.72 6.74
N GLY A 118 -8.09 -1.80 5.50
CA GLY A 118 -7.45 -1.18 4.35
C GLY A 118 -7.78 0.31 4.21
N VAL A 119 -7.43 0.86 3.06
CA VAL A 119 -7.51 2.30 2.81
C VAL A 119 -8.88 2.79 2.31
N PHE A 120 -9.82 1.91 1.92
CA PHE A 120 -11.13 2.28 1.35
C PHE A 120 -12.13 2.74 2.42
N GLY A 121 -11.73 3.70 3.25
CA GLY A 121 -12.54 4.30 4.30
C GLY A 121 -12.39 5.82 4.35
N GLU A 122 -13.20 6.47 5.16
CA GLU A 122 -13.08 7.92 5.41
C GLU A 122 -11.74 8.28 6.08
N TYR A 123 -11.16 7.32 6.81
CA TYR A 123 -9.82 7.39 7.40
C TYR A 123 -9.17 6.03 7.33
N PHE A 124 -7.84 6.01 7.22
CA PHE A 124 -7.07 4.78 7.36
C PHE A 124 -5.85 4.98 8.28
N HIS A 125 -5.41 3.90 8.88
CA HIS A 125 -4.33 3.88 9.86
C HIS A 125 -3.03 3.41 9.21
N VAL A 126 -1.93 4.11 9.44
CA VAL A 126 -0.59 3.70 9.02
C VAL A 126 0.29 3.52 10.26
N ASN A 127 0.82 2.31 10.45
CA ASN A 127 1.79 2.04 11.50
C ASN A 127 3.18 2.56 11.09
N ASP A 128 4.02 2.89 12.08
CA ASP A 128 5.40 3.31 11.87
C ASP A 128 5.48 4.41 10.78
N ALA A 129 4.78 5.51 10.99
CA ALA A 129 4.52 6.53 9.99
C ALA A 129 5.78 7.06 9.31
N ASP A 130 6.85 7.34 10.09
CA ASP A 130 8.12 7.85 9.55
C ASP A 130 8.80 6.90 8.57
N ALA A 131 8.47 5.61 8.61
CA ALA A 131 9.06 4.59 7.74
C ALA A 131 8.12 4.08 6.63
N ASN A 132 6.81 4.33 6.75
CA ASN A 132 5.78 3.79 5.85
C ASN A 132 5.02 4.87 5.07
N LEU A 133 5.33 6.14 5.27
CA LEU A 133 4.81 7.26 4.51
C LEU A 133 5.91 7.94 3.70
N ALA A 134 5.52 8.61 2.64
CA ALA A 134 6.38 9.54 1.92
C ALA A 134 5.63 10.86 1.66
N HIS A 135 6.34 11.99 1.74
CA HIS A 135 5.79 13.28 1.37
C HIS A 135 5.41 13.31 -0.10
N LEU A 136 4.21 13.78 -0.39
CA LEU A 136 3.72 13.96 -1.74
C LEU A 136 3.98 15.40 -2.20
N PRO A 137 4.87 15.62 -3.20
CA PRO A 137 5.12 16.95 -3.76
C PRO A 137 3.86 17.57 -4.37
N ASP A 138 3.76 18.89 -4.35
CA ASP A 138 2.62 19.60 -4.93
C ASP A 138 2.53 19.45 -6.46
N SER A 139 3.63 19.10 -7.12
CA SER A 139 3.68 18.82 -8.55
C SER A 139 3.04 17.51 -8.99
N ILE A 140 2.72 16.62 -8.04
CA ILE A 140 2.08 15.32 -8.30
C ILE A 140 0.62 15.40 -7.84
N THR A 141 -0.30 15.05 -8.72
CA THR A 141 -1.72 14.99 -8.37
C THR A 141 -2.02 13.78 -7.48
N PRO A 142 -3.10 13.81 -6.69
CA PRO A 142 -3.50 12.64 -5.89
C PRO A 142 -3.75 11.38 -6.74
N GLU A 143 -4.28 11.54 -7.95
CA GLU A 143 -4.57 10.44 -8.88
C GLU A 143 -3.26 9.78 -9.38
N GLU A 144 -2.24 10.57 -9.70
CA GLU A 144 -0.91 10.06 -10.05
C GLU A 144 -0.24 9.39 -8.85
N ALA A 145 -0.41 9.99 -7.66
CA ALA A 145 0.19 9.47 -6.42
C ALA A 145 -0.29 8.07 -6.04
N CYS A 146 -1.55 7.73 -6.33
CA CYS A 146 -2.07 6.39 -6.06
C CYS A 146 -1.26 5.28 -6.75
N MET A 147 -0.73 5.55 -7.95
CA MET A 147 0.10 4.59 -8.70
C MET A 147 1.44 4.30 -8.01
N LEU A 148 1.92 5.25 -7.19
CA LEU A 148 3.21 5.14 -6.49
C LEU A 148 3.14 4.24 -5.25
N SER A 149 1.94 3.90 -4.79
CA SER A 149 1.75 3.05 -3.61
C SER A 149 2.16 1.60 -3.83
N ASP A 150 1.83 1.03 -5.01
CA ASP A 150 2.06 -0.38 -5.34
C ASP A 150 2.58 -0.57 -6.76
N MET A 151 1.82 -0.17 -7.77
CA MET A 151 2.05 -0.54 -9.17
C MET A 151 3.44 -0.16 -9.67
N VAL A 152 3.91 1.04 -9.37
CA VAL A 152 5.23 1.52 -9.76
C VAL A 152 6.33 0.75 -9.04
N PRO A 153 6.39 0.73 -7.69
CA PRO A 153 7.45 0.00 -7.00
C PRO A 153 7.44 -1.49 -7.29
N THR A 154 6.26 -2.12 -7.44
CA THR A 154 6.14 -3.54 -7.75
C THR A 154 6.69 -3.85 -9.15
N GLY A 155 6.34 -3.06 -10.17
CA GLY A 155 6.89 -3.24 -11.52
C GLY A 155 8.39 -3.01 -11.59
N PHE A 156 8.89 -1.97 -10.94
CA PHE A 156 10.32 -1.66 -10.86
C PHE A 156 11.10 -2.72 -10.08
N HIS A 157 10.55 -3.20 -8.96
CA HIS A 157 11.19 -4.27 -8.19
C HIS A 157 11.31 -5.57 -8.98
N GLY A 158 10.31 -5.91 -9.80
CA GLY A 158 10.42 -7.05 -10.73
C GLY A 158 11.61 -6.93 -11.69
N VAL A 159 11.88 -5.73 -12.18
CA VAL A 159 13.03 -5.41 -13.03
C VAL A 159 14.36 -5.55 -12.27
N GLU A 160 14.39 -5.10 -11.00
CA GLU A 160 15.56 -5.29 -10.13
C GLU A 160 15.85 -6.79 -9.90
N LEU A 161 14.82 -7.56 -9.56
CA LEU A 161 14.96 -9.00 -9.30
C LEU A 161 15.37 -9.79 -10.55
N ALA A 162 15.01 -9.31 -11.75
CA ALA A 162 15.42 -9.93 -13.02
C ALA A 162 16.86 -9.59 -13.41
N ASP A 163 17.55 -8.73 -12.64
CA ASP A 163 18.95 -8.32 -12.87
C ASP A 163 19.20 -7.80 -14.29
N ILE A 164 18.24 -7.01 -14.81
CA ILE A 164 18.27 -6.49 -16.17
C ILE A 164 19.42 -5.50 -16.32
N SER A 165 20.17 -5.67 -17.41
CA SER A 165 21.35 -4.88 -17.76
C SER A 165 21.17 -4.12 -19.07
N PHE A 166 22.04 -3.13 -19.31
CA PHE A 166 22.05 -2.36 -20.55
C PHE A 166 22.21 -3.27 -21.78
N GLY A 167 21.30 -3.10 -22.75
CA GLY A 167 21.29 -3.87 -24.02
C GLY A 167 20.55 -5.20 -23.95
N ASP A 168 19.95 -5.55 -22.82
CA ASP A 168 19.14 -6.76 -22.71
C ASP A 168 17.84 -6.64 -23.51
N THR A 169 17.31 -7.79 -23.92
CA THR A 169 15.96 -7.89 -24.48
C THR A 169 15.03 -8.48 -23.44
N VAL A 170 14.01 -7.73 -23.04
CA VAL A 170 13.06 -8.08 -21.98
C VAL A 170 11.68 -8.34 -22.55
N LEU A 171 11.09 -9.49 -22.20
CA LEU A 171 9.70 -9.79 -22.47
C LEU A 171 8.87 -9.62 -21.21
N VAL A 172 7.92 -8.70 -21.24
CA VAL A 172 6.92 -8.52 -20.15
C VAL A 172 5.63 -9.21 -20.59
N ASN A 173 5.23 -10.24 -19.87
CA ASN A 173 3.96 -10.95 -20.11
C ASN A 173 2.86 -10.38 -19.22
N GLY A 174 1.87 -9.73 -19.82
CA GLY A 174 0.78 -9.04 -19.14
C GLY A 174 1.03 -7.52 -19.04
N ILE A 175 0.17 -6.73 -19.71
CA ILE A 175 0.30 -5.28 -19.84
C ILE A 175 -0.80 -4.57 -19.03
N GLY A 176 -1.03 -5.05 -17.81
CA GLY A 176 -1.76 -4.30 -16.79
C GLY A 176 -0.85 -3.22 -16.17
N PRO A 177 -1.32 -2.46 -15.17
CA PRO A 177 -0.55 -1.35 -14.58
C PRO A 177 0.85 -1.76 -14.11
N VAL A 178 0.98 -2.89 -13.42
CA VAL A 178 2.28 -3.41 -12.97
C VAL A 178 3.18 -3.77 -14.16
N GLY A 179 2.62 -4.43 -15.20
CA GLY A 179 3.39 -4.79 -16.40
C GLY A 179 3.88 -3.56 -17.17
N LEU A 180 3.07 -2.51 -17.28
CA LEU A 180 3.48 -1.24 -17.87
C LEU A 180 4.64 -0.61 -17.09
N MET A 181 4.62 -0.68 -15.77
CA MET A 181 5.72 -0.19 -14.93
C MET A 181 6.95 -1.08 -15.05
N GLY A 182 6.78 -2.40 -15.25
CA GLY A 182 7.88 -3.29 -15.59
C GLY A 182 8.56 -2.92 -16.92
N VAL A 183 7.78 -2.58 -17.95
CA VAL A 183 8.33 -2.07 -19.23
C VAL A 183 9.09 -0.76 -19.01
N ALA A 184 8.49 0.18 -18.27
CA ALA A 184 9.14 1.46 -17.98
C ALA A 184 10.45 1.27 -17.20
N GLY A 185 10.46 0.43 -16.18
CA GLY A 185 11.66 0.11 -15.40
C GLY A 185 12.75 -0.54 -16.23
N ALA A 186 12.41 -1.53 -17.08
CA ALA A 186 13.34 -2.18 -17.99
C ALA A 186 13.95 -1.17 -18.97
N SER A 187 13.15 -0.31 -19.57
CA SER A 187 13.61 0.73 -20.47
C SER A 187 14.56 1.72 -19.75
N LEU A 188 14.29 2.10 -18.51
CA LEU A 188 15.18 2.96 -17.73
C LEU A 188 16.51 2.29 -17.39
N LYS A 189 16.54 0.96 -17.30
CA LYS A 189 17.80 0.20 -17.14
C LYS A 189 18.55 -0.03 -18.45
N GLY A 190 17.96 0.35 -19.58
CA GLY A 190 18.62 0.30 -20.89
C GLY A 190 18.38 -1.00 -21.67
N ALA A 191 17.33 -1.72 -21.36
CA ALA A 191 16.86 -2.84 -22.15
C ALA A 191 16.24 -2.38 -23.47
#